data_37fe0ec0e230c51f803dd4fbb40fb661
#
_entry.id   37fe0ec0e230c51f803dd4fbb40fb661
#
_cell.length_a   1.000
_cell.length_b   1.000
_cell.length_c   1.000
_cell.angle_alpha   90.00
_cell.angle_beta   90.00
_cell.angle_gamma   90.00
#
_symmetry.space_group_name_H-M   'P 1'
#
loop_
_entity.id
_entity.type
_entity.pdbx_description
1 polymer ?
#
loop_
_entity_poly.entity_id
_entity_poly.type
_entity_poly.pdbx_seq_one_letter_code
_entity_poly.pdbx_strand_id
1 'polypeptide(L)'
;MQLAQLAEARVVAIGPWDAMSVGMFLQPLLLALSERGLGTCVEVSVVGYSEIVRAELDIPEELSILSGLAVGYSDPEFAANKLKTGRQPIGENAVFLDN
;
A
#
# COMPACT_ATOMS: atom_id res chain seq x y z
N MET A 1 -0.39 -14.90 5.25
CA MET A 1 -0.02 -13.63 4.64
C MET A 1 1.32 -13.18 5.20
N GLN A 2 2.29 -12.96 4.34
CA GLN A 2 3.66 -12.65 4.78
C GLN A 2 3.95 -11.15 4.68
N LEU A 3 3.30 -10.35 5.53
CA LEU A 3 3.67 -8.93 5.71
C LEU A 3 5.11 -8.78 6.22
N ALA A 4 5.63 -9.78 6.93
CA ALA A 4 6.99 -9.79 7.46
C ALA A 4 8.06 -9.78 6.35
N GLN A 5 7.81 -10.33 5.17
CA GLN A 5 8.79 -10.31 4.08
C GLN A 5 8.92 -8.95 3.38
N LEU A 6 7.87 -8.12 3.43
CA LEU A 6 7.97 -6.73 2.96
C LEU A 6 8.77 -5.85 3.94
N ALA A 7 8.81 -6.25 5.21
CA ALA A 7 9.58 -5.54 6.24
C ALA A 7 11.08 -5.87 6.21
N GLU A 8 11.50 -6.95 5.54
CA GLU A 8 12.92 -7.31 5.42
C GLU A 8 13.71 -6.49 4.40
N ALA A 9 13.03 -5.68 3.59
CA ALA A 9 13.73 -4.68 2.81
C ALA A 9 14.24 -3.60 3.78
N ARG A 10 15.49 -3.73 4.21
CA ARG A 10 16.17 -2.72 5.04
C ARG A 10 16.27 -1.41 4.27
N VAL A 11 15.31 -0.55 4.48
CA VAL A 11 15.39 0.81 4.01
C VAL A 11 15.97 1.64 5.14
N VAL A 12 17.19 2.10 4.95
CA VAL A 12 17.74 3.17 5.79
C VAL A 12 16.88 4.41 5.49
N ALA A 13 16.12 4.88 6.45
CA ALA A 13 15.20 5.98 6.26
C ALA A 13 15.97 7.25 5.83
N ILE A 14 15.79 7.66 4.57
CA ILE A 14 16.34 8.89 4.01
C ILE A 14 15.23 9.95 3.90
N GLY A 15 14.19 9.81 4.71
CA GLY A 15 13.05 10.72 4.72
C GLY A 15 11.98 10.38 3.67
N PRO A 16 11.37 11.41 3.01
CA PRO A 16 10.20 11.19 2.15
C PRO A 16 10.47 10.34 0.90
N TRP A 17 11.73 10.21 0.48
CA TRP A 17 12.10 9.41 -0.67
C TRP A 17 11.79 7.92 -0.48
N ASP A 18 11.96 7.43 0.74
CA ASP A 18 11.66 6.02 1.05
C ASP A 18 10.17 5.72 0.92
N ALA A 19 9.33 6.62 1.44
CA ALA A 19 7.88 6.49 1.33
C ALA A 19 7.46 6.51 -0.14
N MET A 20 8.05 7.37 -0.96
CA MET A 20 7.78 7.43 -2.39
C MET A 20 8.19 6.13 -3.09
N SER A 21 9.37 5.59 -2.77
CA SER A 21 9.86 4.33 -3.35
C SER A 21 8.96 3.15 -3.00
N VAL A 22 8.48 3.09 -1.76
CA VAL A 22 7.53 2.05 -1.32
C VAL A 22 6.21 2.18 -2.09
N GLY A 23 5.69 3.40 -2.26
CA GLY A 23 4.49 3.64 -3.05
C GLY A 23 4.64 3.24 -4.51
N MET A 24 5.79 3.52 -5.10
CA MET A 24 6.10 3.11 -6.48
C MET A 24 6.20 1.59 -6.64
N PHE A 25 6.67 0.88 -5.62
CA PHE A 25 6.66 -0.58 -5.59
C PHE A 25 5.26 -1.15 -5.38
N LEU A 26 4.48 -0.50 -4.52
CA LEU A 26 3.16 -0.99 -4.11
C LEU A 26 2.20 -1.07 -5.30
N GLN A 27 2.15 -0.08 -6.16
CA GLN A 27 1.22 -0.05 -7.29
C GLN A 27 1.40 -1.20 -8.28
N PRO A 28 2.61 -1.51 -8.80
CA PRO A 28 2.81 -2.69 -9.63
C PRO A 28 2.46 -4.00 -8.92
N LEU A 29 2.71 -4.08 -7.61
CA LEU A 29 2.34 -5.25 -6.82
C LEU A 29 0.81 -5.46 -6.81
N LEU A 30 0.03 -4.38 -6.61
CA LEU A 30 -1.43 -4.44 -6.66
C LEU A 30 -1.92 -4.94 -8.03
N LEU A 31 -1.34 -4.44 -9.10
CA LEU A 31 -1.69 -4.85 -10.46
C LEU A 31 -1.34 -6.31 -10.72
N ALA A 32 -0.18 -6.76 -10.30
CA ALA A 32 0.25 -8.15 -10.46
C ALA A 32 -0.63 -9.13 -9.68
N LEU A 33 -1.06 -8.76 -8.48
CA LEU A 33 -1.98 -9.55 -7.68
C LEU A 33 -3.37 -9.60 -8.31
N SER A 34 -3.85 -8.46 -8.81
CA SER A 34 -5.14 -8.37 -9.52
C SER A 34 -5.16 -9.26 -10.77
N GLU A 35 -4.07 -9.30 -11.53
CA GLU A 35 -3.93 -10.18 -12.69
C GLU A 35 -4.09 -11.65 -12.32
N ARG A 36 -3.70 -12.03 -11.11
CA ARG A 36 -3.84 -13.39 -10.58
C ARG A 36 -5.17 -13.66 -9.90
N GLY A 37 -6.12 -12.74 -10.01
CA GLY A 37 -7.45 -12.88 -9.42
C GLY A 37 -7.50 -12.62 -7.91
N LEU A 38 -6.47 -12.00 -7.35
CA LEU A 38 -6.42 -11.64 -5.94
C LEU A 38 -6.88 -10.21 -5.73
N GLY A 39 -7.73 -10.01 -4.72
CA GLY A 39 -8.12 -8.70 -4.24
C GLY A 39 -7.11 -8.14 -3.25
N THR A 40 -6.96 -6.84 -3.22
CA THR A 40 -6.05 -6.15 -2.32
C THR A 40 -6.72 -4.96 -1.66
N CYS A 41 -6.29 -4.64 -0.44
CA CYS A 41 -6.72 -3.44 0.26
C CYS A 41 -5.52 -2.83 0.98
N VAL A 42 -5.17 -1.61 0.61
CA VAL A 42 -4.12 -0.85 1.31
C VAL A 42 -4.72 -0.28 2.59
N GLU A 43 -4.10 -0.60 3.71
CA GLU A 43 -4.59 -0.21 5.03
C GLU A 43 -3.62 0.75 5.71
N VAL A 44 -4.02 2.00 5.81
CA VAL A 44 -3.22 3.05 6.48
C VAL A 44 -3.49 3.09 7.97
N SER A 45 -4.66 2.63 8.41
CA SER A 45 -5.05 2.63 9.82
C SER A 45 -4.09 1.87 10.74
N VAL A 46 -3.38 0.86 10.22
CA VAL A 46 -2.38 0.10 10.97
C VAL A 46 -1.23 0.96 11.49
N VAL A 47 -0.97 2.11 10.86
CA VAL A 47 0.07 3.05 11.28
C VAL A 47 -0.25 3.67 12.65
N GLY A 48 -1.53 3.88 12.94
CA GLY A 48 -2.00 4.38 14.24
C GLY A 48 -1.78 3.39 15.39
N TYR A 49 -1.54 2.13 15.08
CA TYR A 49 -1.31 1.05 16.04
C TYR A 49 0.06 0.40 15.82
N SER A 50 1.04 1.17 15.41
CA SER A 50 2.35 0.68 14.99
C SER A 50 3.06 -0.15 16.06
N GLU A 51 2.90 0.17 17.35
CA GLU A 51 3.51 -0.58 18.43
C GLU A 51 2.96 -2.01 18.54
N ILE A 52 1.65 -2.18 18.34
CA ILE A 52 1.01 -3.49 18.35
C ILE A 52 1.49 -4.31 17.14
N VAL A 53 1.50 -3.69 15.97
CA VAL A 53 1.95 -4.35 14.74
C VAL A 53 3.42 -4.76 14.84
N ARG A 54 4.27 -3.90 15.40
CA ARG A 54 5.69 -4.21 15.62
C ARG A 54 5.88 -5.42 16.53
N ALA A 55 5.14 -5.44 17.64
CA ALA A 55 5.23 -6.53 18.60
C ALA A 55 4.78 -7.86 18.01
N GLU A 56 3.68 -7.87 17.26
CA GLU A 56 3.13 -9.09 16.65
C GLU A 56 4.00 -9.64 15.49
N LEU A 57 4.66 -8.77 14.75
CA LEU A 57 5.42 -9.14 13.55
C LEU A 57 6.94 -9.03 13.72
N ASP A 58 7.43 -8.77 14.93
CA ASP A 58 8.86 -8.59 15.22
C ASP A 58 9.53 -7.56 14.29
N ILE A 59 8.85 -6.45 14.04
CA ILE A 59 9.38 -5.38 13.19
C ILE A 59 10.37 -4.53 13.99
N PRO A 60 11.62 -4.39 13.53
CA PRO A 60 12.62 -3.56 14.20
C PRO A 60 12.17 -2.09 14.32
N GLU A 61 12.56 -1.44 15.42
CA GLU A 61 12.17 -0.05 15.69
C GLU A 61 12.73 0.95 14.67
N GLU A 62 13.84 0.64 14.05
CA GLU A 62 14.45 1.48 13.02
C GLU A 62 13.67 1.50 11.69
N LEU A 63 12.72 0.58 11.51
CA LEU A 63 11.85 0.56 10.33
C LEU A 63 10.55 1.29 10.59
N SER A 64 10.16 2.17 9.69
CA SER A 64 8.87 2.84 9.75
C SER A 64 7.79 2.01 9.06
N ILE A 65 6.63 1.88 9.69
CA ILE A 65 5.46 1.26 9.08
C ILE A 65 4.70 2.33 8.30
N LEU A 66 4.60 2.17 6.99
CA LEU A 66 3.92 3.14 6.12
C LEU A 66 2.47 2.74 5.86
N SER A 67 2.22 1.47 5.70
CA SER A 67 0.88 0.91 5.48
C SER A 67 0.90 -0.60 5.68
N GLY A 68 -0.28 -1.19 5.73
CA GLY A 68 -0.49 -2.62 5.56
C GLY A 68 -1.09 -2.90 4.18
N LEU A 69 -0.99 -4.13 3.75
CA LEU A 69 -1.66 -4.61 2.55
C LEU A 69 -2.38 -5.91 2.87
N ALA A 70 -3.70 -5.87 2.86
CA ALA A 70 -4.51 -7.08 2.91
C ALA A 70 -4.60 -7.71 1.53
N VAL A 71 -4.39 -9.01 1.44
CA VAL A 71 -4.44 -9.76 0.18
C VAL A 71 -5.32 -10.99 0.37
N GLY A 72 -6.22 -11.21 -0.56
CA GLY A 72 -7.13 -12.37 -0.51
C GLY A 72 -8.08 -12.41 -1.69
N TYR A 73 -9.00 -13.33 -1.65
CA TYR A 73 -10.07 -13.38 -2.63
C TYR A 73 -11.18 -12.40 -2.24
N SER A 74 -11.61 -11.58 -3.19
CA SER A 74 -12.67 -10.59 -2.95
C SER A 74 -14.01 -11.27 -2.73
N ASP A 75 -14.76 -10.78 -1.73
CA ASP A 75 -16.16 -11.15 -1.55
C ASP A 75 -17.04 -10.20 -2.38
N PRO A 76 -17.69 -10.68 -3.44
CA PRO A 76 -18.51 -9.82 -4.31
C PRO A 76 -19.76 -9.28 -3.60
N GLU A 77 -20.17 -9.89 -2.50
CA GLU A 77 -21.35 -9.45 -1.75
C GLU A 77 -21.03 -8.40 -0.69
N PHE A 78 -19.76 -8.21 -0.36
CA PHE A 78 -19.37 -7.20 0.61
C PHE A 78 -19.62 -5.79 0.07
N ALA A 79 -20.37 -4.99 0.83
CA ALA A 79 -20.89 -3.69 0.37
C ALA A 79 -19.77 -2.72 -0.08
N ALA A 80 -18.65 -2.71 0.61
CA ALA A 80 -17.52 -1.84 0.26
C ALA A 80 -16.93 -2.16 -1.14
N ASN A 81 -17.02 -3.41 -1.59
CA ASN A 81 -16.53 -3.81 -2.90
C ASN A 81 -17.43 -3.33 -4.06
N LYS A 82 -18.63 -2.88 -3.73
CA LYS A 82 -19.58 -2.32 -4.71
C LYS A 82 -19.40 -0.81 -4.89
N LEU A 83 -18.62 -0.18 -4.01
CA LEU A 83 -18.33 1.26 -4.08
C LEU A 83 -17.32 1.54 -5.19
N LYS A 84 -17.71 2.38 -6.12
CA LYS A 84 -16.81 2.90 -7.15
C LYS A 84 -16.51 4.37 -6.87
N THR A 85 -15.27 4.63 -6.50
CA THR A 85 -14.81 6.01 -6.30
C THR A 85 -14.50 6.67 -7.64
N GLY A 86 -14.88 7.93 -7.80
CA GLY A 86 -14.53 8.71 -8.98
C GLY A 86 -13.03 9.04 -9.04
N ARG A 87 -12.62 9.48 -10.20
CA ARG A 87 -11.28 10.02 -10.44
C ARG A 87 -11.44 11.35 -11.17
N GLN A 88 -10.57 12.29 -10.83
CA GLN A 88 -10.55 13.57 -11.52
C GLN A 88 -10.04 13.40 -12.95
N PRO A 89 -10.55 14.17 -13.92
CA PRO A 89 -10.01 14.21 -15.26
C PRO A 89 -8.52 14.60 -15.25
N ILE A 90 -7.76 14.06 -16.20
CA ILE A 90 -6.33 14.34 -16.32
C ILE A 90 -6.04 15.84 -16.40
N GLY A 91 -6.88 16.61 -17.11
CA GLY A 91 -6.71 18.06 -17.26
C GLY A 91 -6.81 18.86 -15.96
N GLU A 92 -7.36 18.27 -14.89
CA GLU A 92 -7.40 18.90 -13.57
C GLU A 92 -6.18 18.55 -12.70
N ASN A 93 -5.46 17.50 -13.06
CA ASN A 93 -4.36 16.95 -12.26
C ASN A 93 -2.98 17.10 -12.91
N ALA A 94 -2.94 17.38 -14.21
CA ALA A 94 -1.69 17.44 -14.95
C ALA A 94 -1.63 18.70 -15.79
N VAL A 95 -0.45 19.29 -15.85
CA VAL A 95 -0.13 20.39 -16.76
C VAL A 95 0.87 19.87 -17.79
N PHE A 96 0.50 19.97 -19.06
CA PHE A 96 1.38 19.62 -20.16
C PHE A 96 2.05 20.88 -20.68
N LEU A 97 3.38 20.92 -20.63
CA LEU A 97 4.15 22.05 -21.11
C LEU A 97 4.58 21.77 -22.54
N ASP A 98 3.93 22.45 -23.47
CA ASP A 98 4.28 22.42 -24.91
C ASP A 98 5.28 23.50 -25.20
N ASN A 99 6.38 23.14 -25.82
CA ASN A 99 7.38 24.08 -26.33
C ASN A 99 7.22 24.30 -27.85
#